data_c690b2cc86b295c7cea55d6e8eecbf22
#
_entry.id   c690b2cc86b295c7cea55d6e8eecbf22
#
_cell.length_a   1.000
_cell.length_b   1.000
_cell.length_c   1.000
_cell.angle_alpha   90.00
_cell.angle_beta   90.00
_cell.angle_gamma   90.00
#
_symmetry.space_group_name_H-M   'P 1'
#
loop_
_entity.id
_entity.type
_entity.pdbx_description
1 polymer ?
#
loop_
_entity_poly.entity_id
_entity_poly.type
_entity_poly.pdbx_seq_one_letter_code
_entity_poly.pdbx_strand_id
1 'polypeptide(L)'
;LFVETFDKYAQTIENAKWLAQGTIYPDVIESAGIPGIASKIKSHHNVGGLPEKMHLKIVEPLKMLFKDEVRRVGRSLGIKEELVGRHPFPGPSLAIRIIGDVTEEKLRVLREADDIFISGLRNYDCTGMGFPSASDPRIMATNLYDAIWQAGVILLPVKSVGVMGDERTYENPVALRAVVSTDAMTADWFHFPYDFLAKVSDDIINKVKGVNR
;
A
#
# COMPACT_ATOMS: atom_id res chain seq x y z
N LEU A 1 7.75 -21.88 -6.43
CA LEU A 1 7.28 -21.16 -7.63
C LEU A 1 8.10 -19.87 -7.86
N PHE A 2 8.09 -18.86 -6.96
CA PHE A 2 8.84 -17.60 -7.17
C PHE A 2 10.34 -17.83 -7.37
N VAL A 3 10.97 -18.58 -6.47
CA VAL A 3 12.40 -18.86 -6.52
C VAL A 3 12.79 -19.62 -7.78
N GLU A 4 12.04 -20.64 -8.15
CA GLU A 4 12.24 -21.42 -9.37
C GLU A 4 12.10 -20.55 -10.62
N THR A 5 11.13 -19.62 -10.63
CA THR A 5 10.96 -18.68 -11.74
C THR A 5 12.16 -17.72 -11.84
N PHE A 6 12.63 -17.20 -10.70
CA PHE A 6 13.81 -16.35 -10.64
C PHE A 6 15.06 -17.08 -11.10
N ASP A 7 15.29 -18.30 -10.62
CA ASP A 7 16.45 -19.10 -10.99
C ASP A 7 16.46 -19.40 -12.50
N LYS A 8 15.30 -19.82 -13.02
CA LYS A 8 15.12 -20.05 -14.46
C LYS A 8 15.38 -18.80 -15.31
N TYR A 9 14.91 -17.63 -14.84
CA TYR A 9 15.13 -16.37 -15.56
C TYR A 9 16.59 -15.90 -15.46
N ALA A 10 17.20 -16.05 -14.29
CA ALA A 10 18.59 -15.67 -14.07
C ALA A 10 19.56 -16.45 -14.97
N GLN A 11 19.25 -17.69 -15.31
CA GLN A 11 20.04 -18.50 -16.26
C GLN A 11 20.03 -17.94 -17.69
N THR A 12 19.04 -17.12 -18.03
CA THR A 12 18.96 -16.44 -19.35
C THR A 12 19.79 -15.15 -19.40
N ILE A 13 20.27 -14.66 -18.26
CA ILE A 13 21.06 -13.43 -18.15
C ILE A 13 22.54 -13.79 -18.11
N GLU A 14 23.27 -13.33 -19.13
CA GLU A 14 24.70 -13.60 -19.23
C GLU A 14 25.46 -12.98 -18.04
N ASN A 15 26.33 -13.78 -17.39
CA ASN A 15 27.13 -13.36 -16.24
C ASN A 15 26.39 -12.91 -14.98
N ALA A 16 25.12 -13.27 -14.80
CA ALA A 16 24.43 -13.07 -13.54
C ALA A 16 25.08 -13.89 -12.42
N LYS A 17 25.63 -13.23 -11.40
CA LYS A 17 26.33 -13.85 -10.26
C LYS A 17 25.64 -13.56 -8.92
N TRP A 18 24.83 -12.52 -8.85
CA TRP A 18 24.26 -12.00 -7.62
C TRP A 18 22.77 -11.76 -7.78
N LEU A 19 22.03 -12.06 -6.72
CA LEU A 19 20.63 -11.67 -6.55
C LEU A 19 20.54 -10.63 -5.44
N ALA A 20 20.15 -9.41 -5.79
CA ALA A 20 19.89 -8.36 -4.80
C ALA A 20 18.48 -8.55 -4.20
N GLN A 21 18.39 -8.50 -2.88
CA GLN A 21 17.14 -8.56 -2.14
C GLN A 21 16.95 -7.33 -1.28
N GLY A 22 15.70 -6.86 -1.22
CA GLY A 22 15.30 -5.72 -0.41
C GLY A 22 14.92 -6.08 1.04
N THR A 23 15.48 -7.13 1.59
CA THR A 23 15.31 -7.53 2.99
C THR A 23 15.69 -6.39 3.91
N ILE A 24 14.84 -6.09 4.90
CA ILE A 24 15.06 -5.07 5.93
C ILE A 24 15.13 -5.72 7.31
N TYR A 25 15.59 -4.98 8.31
CA TYR A 25 15.82 -5.54 9.66
C TYR A 25 14.55 -6.14 10.31
N PRO A 26 13.35 -5.56 10.21
CA PRO A 26 12.12 -6.20 10.68
C PRO A 26 11.88 -7.58 10.07
N ASP A 27 12.18 -7.79 8.78
CA ASP A 27 12.02 -9.09 8.12
C ASP A 27 12.96 -10.15 8.78
N VAL A 28 14.15 -9.75 9.16
CA VAL A 28 15.13 -10.62 9.82
C VAL A 28 14.64 -11.02 11.22
N ILE A 29 14.15 -10.06 12.02
CA ILE A 29 13.63 -10.30 13.38
C ILE A 29 12.40 -11.20 13.33
N GLU A 30 11.43 -10.90 12.48
CA GLU A 30 10.18 -11.65 12.35
C GLU A 30 10.41 -13.08 11.84
N SER A 31 11.47 -13.31 11.08
CA SER A 31 11.85 -14.62 10.55
C SER A 31 12.69 -15.43 11.54
N ALA A 32 13.42 -14.77 12.43
CA ALA A 32 14.27 -15.43 13.43
C ALA A 32 13.48 -16.17 14.52
N GLY A 33 12.15 -15.94 14.62
CA GLY A 33 11.23 -16.61 15.52
C GLY A 33 11.76 -16.77 16.94
N ILE A 34 11.35 -15.93 17.87
CA ILE A 34 11.65 -16.16 19.29
C ILE A 34 10.84 -17.40 19.71
N PRO A 35 11.48 -18.51 20.15
CA PRO A 35 10.76 -19.69 20.58
C PRO A 35 9.81 -19.32 21.72
N GLY A 36 8.50 -19.46 21.49
CA GLY A 36 7.46 -19.37 22.52
C GLY A 36 6.56 -18.14 22.49
N ILE A 37 6.77 -17.13 21.63
CA ILE A 37 5.97 -15.89 21.69
C ILE A 37 5.32 -15.49 20.34
N ALA A 38 5.80 -15.96 19.21
CA ALA A 38 5.18 -15.64 17.92
C ALA A 38 5.07 -16.87 17.02
N SER A 39 3.85 -17.22 16.65
CA SER A 39 3.62 -18.00 15.44
C SER A 39 4.27 -17.29 14.26
N LYS A 40 4.88 -18.02 13.32
CA LYS A 40 5.44 -17.48 12.06
C LYS A 40 4.40 -16.61 11.34
N ILE A 41 4.39 -15.31 11.61
CA ILE A 41 3.35 -14.39 11.13
C ILE A 41 3.53 -14.09 9.63
N LYS A 42 4.73 -14.26 9.08
CA LYS A 42 5.02 -13.97 7.68
C LYS A 42 5.87 -15.06 7.03
N SER A 43 5.21 -15.93 6.26
CA SER A 43 5.87 -16.97 5.45
C SER A 43 6.31 -16.51 4.05
N HIS A 44 6.02 -15.26 3.67
CA HIS A 44 6.24 -14.73 2.31
C HIS A 44 7.44 -13.78 2.19
N HIS A 45 8.09 -13.46 3.29
CA HIS A 45 9.40 -12.82 3.25
C HIS A 45 10.46 -13.91 3.10
N ASN A 46 11.23 -13.87 2.00
CA ASN A 46 12.21 -14.90 1.64
C ASN A 46 13.43 -14.99 2.58
N VAL A 47 13.30 -14.59 3.83
CA VAL A 47 14.38 -14.69 4.82
C VAL A 47 14.49 -16.13 5.28
N GLY A 48 15.59 -16.80 4.92
CA GLY A 48 15.84 -18.21 5.24
C GLY A 48 15.03 -19.23 4.42
N GLY A 49 14.25 -18.79 3.43
CA GLY A 49 13.43 -19.66 2.58
C GLY A 49 13.97 -19.90 1.17
N LEU A 50 15.16 -19.38 0.88
CA LEU A 50 15.81 -19.61 -0.41
C LEU A 50 16.45 -21.01 -0.45
N PRO A 51 16.38 -21.74 -1.59
CA PRO A 51 16.99 -23.04 -1.71
C PRO A 51 18.53 -22.98 -1.49
N GLU A 52 19.07 -23.93 -0.73
CA GLU A 52 20.53 -24.06 -0.53
C GLU A 52 21.33 -24.23 -1.82
N LYS A 53 20.66 -24.55 -2.93
CA LYS A 53 21.27 -24.82 -4.25
C LYS A 53 20.99 -23.72 -5.28
N MET A 54 20.82 -22.47 -4.86
CA MET A 54 20.77 -21.37 -5.83
C MET A 54 22.15 -21.09 -6.42
N HIS A 55 22.23 -20.94 -7.75
CA HIS A 55 23.49 -20.57 -8.45
C HIS A 55 23.92 -19.12 -8.19
N LEU A 56 22.98 -18.26 -7.72
CA LEU A 56 23.25 -16.86 -7.44
C LEU A 56 23.63 -16.63 -5.98
N LYS A 57 24.64 -15.82 -5.76
CA LYS A 57 24.95 -15.29 -4.43
C LYS A 57 23.95 -14.19 -4.06
N ILE A 58 23.53 -14.16 -2.81
CA ILE A 58 22.57 -13.16 -2.33
C ILE A 58 23.32 -11.95 -1.79
N VAL A 59 22.81 -10.76 -2.09
CA VAL A 59 23.25 -9.50 -1.50
C VAL A 59 22.03 -8.75 -0.92
N GLU A 60 22.12 -8.41 0.36
CA GLU A 60 21.04 -7.79 1.14
C GLU A 60 21.55 -6.49 1.78
N PRO A 61 21.72 -5.42 1.02
CA PRO A 61 22.36 -4.20 1.50
C PRO A 61 21.57 -3.46 2.58
N LEU A 62 20.26 -3.72 2.68
CA LEU A 62 19.35 -3.03 3.58
C LEU A 62 18.99 -3.83 4.85
N LYS A 63 19.50 -5.05 5.00
CA LYS A 63 19.05 -6.00 6.03
C LYS A 63 19.24 -5.54 7.49
N MET A 64 20.08 -4.54 7.71
CA MET A 64 20.32 -3.97 9.04
C MET A 64 19.60 -2.65 9.26
N LEU A 65 18.76 -2.23 8.34
CA LEU A 65 18.04 -0.96 8.38
C LEU A 65 16.56 -1.15 8.69
N PHE A 66 16.00 -0.24 9.47
CA PHE A 66 14.56 -0.09 9.62
C PHE A 66 13.96 0.62 8.40
N LYS A 67 12.64 0.51 8.21
CA LYS A 67 11.95 1.05 7.04
C LYS A 67 12.08 2.57 6.88
N ASP A 68 12.08 3.31 7.97
CA ASP A 68 12.31 4.75 7.98
C ASP A 68 13.75 5.11 7.58
N GLU A 69 14.72 4.31 8.00
CA GLU A 69 16.12 4.48 7.60
C GLU A 69 16.32 4.21 6.12
N VAL A 70 15.69 3.14 5.59
CA VAL A 70 15.69 2.85 4.14
C VAL A 70 15.10 4.02 3.35
N ARG A 71 14.00 4.61 3.82
CA ARG A 71 13.41 5.80 3.19
C ARG A 71 14.37 7.00 3.22
N ARG A 72 15.08 7.23 4.34
CA ARG A 72 16.10 8.29 4.44
C ARG A 72 17.23 8.07 3.44
N VAL A 73 17.72 6.83 3.33
CA VAL A 73 18.73 6.47 2.31
C VAL A 73 18.18 6.71 0.90
N GLY A 74 16.95 6.29 0.61
CA GLY A 74 16.31 6.55 -0.67
C GLY A 74 16.28 8.03 -1.05
N ARG A 75 15.90 8.90 -0.11
CA ARG A 75 15.90 10.35 -0.31
C ARG A 75 17.32 10.89 -0.55
N SER A 76 18.32 10.43 0.20
CA SER A 76 19.71 10.83 0.02
C SER A 76 20.29 10.40 -1.33
N LEU A 77 19.74 9.33 -1.92
CA LEU A 77 20.08 8.87 -3.27
C LEU A 77 19.31 9.57 -4.38
N GLY A 78 18.44 10.54 -4.04
CA GLY A 78 17.65 11.30 -5.00
C GLY A 78 16.44 10.53 -5.57
N ILE A 79 15.98 9.47 -4.90
CA ILE A 79 14.75 8.77 -5.31
C ILE A 79 13.57 9.70 -5.04
N LYS A 80 12.68 9.83 -6.02
CA LYS A 80 11.51 10.71 -5.95
C LYS A 80 10.62 10.36 -4.74
N GLU A 81 10.09 11.39 -4.07
CA GLU A 81 9.22 11.23 -2.90
C GLU A 81 7.96 10.39 -3.20
N GLU A 82 7.43 10.45 -4.41
CA GLU A 82 6.31 9.61 -4.86
C GLU A 82 6.57 8.11 -4.70
N LEU A 83 7.83 7.68 -4.79
CA LEU A 83 8.24 6.30 -4.59
C LEU A 83 8.61 6.02 -3.13
N VAL A 84 9.39 6.91 -2.51
CA VAL A 84 9.88 6.75 -1.14
C VAL A 84 8.76 6.90 -0.11
N GLY A 85 7.88 7.89 -0.29
CA GLY A 85 6.73 8.18 0.56
C GLY A 85 5.47 7.35 0.27
N ARG A 86 5.55 6.36 -0.62
CA ARG A 86 4.40 5.52 -0.97
C ARG A 86 3.80 4.83 0.26
N HIS A 87 2.47 4.87 0.36
CA HIS A 87 1.74 4.13 1.37
C HIS A 87 2.05 2.63 1.34
N PRO A 88 2.21 1.98 2.49
CA PRO A 88 2.48 0.54 2.54
C PRO A 88 1.23 -0.25 2.16
N PHE A 89 1.34 -1.10 1.15
CA PHE A 89 0.33 -2.11 0.82
C PHE A 89 1.02 -3.45 0.59
N PRO A 90 0.35 -4.58 0.89
CA PRO A 90 0.79 -5.90 0.45
C PRO A 90 0.98 -5.95 -1.07
N GLY A 91 1.84 -6.85 -1.56
CA GLY A 91 2.19 -6.96 -2.98
C GLY A 91 1.01 -6.94 -3.96
N PRO A 92 -0.12 -7.66 -3.71
CA PRO A 92 -1.27 -7.64 -4.60
C PRO A 92 -2.02 -6.30 -4.68
N SER A 93 -1.79 -5.37 -3.73
CA SER A 93 -2.28 -3.98 -3.71
C SER A 93 -3.79 -3.83 -3.99
N LEU A 94 -4.17 -3.58 -5.26
CA LEU A 94 -5.59 -3.41 -5.63
C LEU A 94 -6.41 -4.69 -5.45
N ALA A 95 -5.85 -5.85 -5.78
CA ALA A 95 -6.58 -7.12 -5.73
C ALA A 95 -7.11 -7.47 -4.33
N ILE A 96 -6.37 -7.16 -3.26
CA ILE A 96 -6.82 -7.41 -1.88
C ILE A 96 -7.92 -6.45 -1.42
N ARG A 97 -8.17 -5.39 -2.16
CA ARG A 97 -9.21 -4.40 -1.89
C ARG A 97 -10.50 -4.68 -2.68
N ILE A 98 -10.52 -5.77 -3.45
CA ILE A 98 -11.72 -6.36 -4.05
C ILE A 98 -12.13 -7.56 -3.21
N ILE A 99 -13.25 -7.46 -2.52
CA ILE A 99 -13.77 -8.57 -1.71
C ILE A 99 -14.52 -9.53 -2.64
N GLY A 100 -14.05 -10.78 -2.69
CA GLY A 100 -14.56 -11.82 -3.60
C GLY A 100 -13.71 -11.95 -4.87
N ASP A 101 -14.33 -12.37 -5.95
CA ASP A 101 -13.65 -12.61 -7.23
C ASP A 101 -13.09 -11.33 -7.82
N VAL A 102 -11.86 -11.41 -8.30
CA VAL A 102 -11.18 -10.30 -8.98
C VAL A 102 -11.52 -10.41 -10.48
N THR A 103 -12.23 -9.42 -10.98
CA THR A 103 -12.59 -9.33 -12.41
C THR A 103 -12.03 -8.02 -12.99
N GLU A 104 -11.91 -7.97 -14.31
CA GLU A 104 -11.41 -6.79 -15.03
C GLU A 104 -12.29 -5.56 -14.78
N GLU A 105 -13.61 -5.74 -14.77
CA GLU A 105 -14.56 -4.66 -14.46
C GLU A 105 -14.40 -4.13 -13.02
N LYS A 106 -14.31 -5.03 -12.03
CA LYS A 106 -14.09 -4.61 -10.63
C LYS A 106 -12.74 -3.90 -10.44
N LEU A 107 -11.71 -4.34 -11.16
CA LEU A 107 -10.41 -3.67 -11.16
C LEU A 107 -10.49 -2.28 -11.77
N ARG A 108 -11.24 -2.10 -12.86
CA ARG A 108 -11.48 -0.78 -13.46
C ARG A 108 -12.17 0.15 -12.46
N VAL A 109 -13.30 -0.28 -11.91
CA VAL A 109 -14.08 0.50 -10.93
C VAL A 109 -13.22 0.90 -9.73
N LEU A 110 -12.47 -0.07 -9.18
CA LEU A 110 -11.62 0.22 -8.02
C LEU A 110 -10.47 1.18 -8.37
N ARG A 111 -9.85 1.06 -9.54
CA ARG A 111 -8.78 1.97 -9.99
C ARG A 111 -9.28 3.39 -10.12
N GLU A 112 -10.43 3.58 -10.77
CA GLU A 112 -11.02 4.90 -10.97
C GLU A 112 -11.40 5.55 -9.63
N ALA A 113 -12.02 4.79 -8.71
CA ALA A 113 -12.38 5.30 -7.39
C ALA A 113 -11.13 5.60 -6.52
N ASP A 114 -10.13 4.73 -6.57
CA ASP A 114 -8.87 4.89 -5.83
C ASP A 114 -8.08 6.10 -6.34
N ASP A 115 -8.04 6.32 -7.66
CA ASP A 115 -7.37 7.47 -8.26
C ASP A 115 -8.01 8.80 -7.83
N ILE A 116 -9.34 8.88 -7.81
CA ILE A 116 -10.06 10.06 -7.30
C ILE A 116 -9.72 10.32 -5.84
N PHE A 117 -9.75 9.28 -5.01
CA PHE A 117 -9.47 9.40 -3.60
C PHE A 117 -8.02 9.81 -3.32
N ILE A 118 -7.05 9.11 -3.90
CA ILE A 118 -5.62 9.38 -3.69
C ILE A 118 -5.22 10.75 -4.27
N SER A 119 -5.73 11.10 -5.44
CA SER A 119 -5.53 12.43 -6.04
C SER A 119 -6.15 13.52 -5.17
N GLY A 120 -7.34 13.28 -4.63
CA GLY A 120 -7.97 14.16 -3.65
C GLY A 120 -7.10 14.40 -2.42
N LEU A 121 -6.55 13.33 -1.84
CA LEU A 121 -5.65 13.42 -0.68
C LEU A 121 -4.40 14.26 -0.96
N ARG A 122 -3.80 14.09 -2.14
CA ARG A 122 -2.59 14.83 -2.55
C ARG A 122 -2.85 16.29 -2.82
N ASN A 123 -4.05 16.61 -3.33
CA ASN A 123 -4.41 17.96 -3.72
C ASN A 123 -5.09 18.78 -2.60
N TYR A 124 -5.45 18.14 -1.48
CA TYR A 124 -6.06 18.85 -0.36
C TYR A 124 -4.98 19.49 0.52
N ASP A 125 -4.93 20.81 0.53
CA ASP A 125 -4.02 21.57 1.39
C ASP A 125 -4.51 21.49 2.85
N CYS A 126 -3.73 20.85 3.70
CA CYS A 126 -3.97 20.76 5.14
C CYS A 126 -2.96 21.57 5.97
N THR A 127 -2.26 22.50 5.35
CA THR A 127 -1.30 23.39 6.03
C THR A 127 -1.97 24.12 7.18
N GLY A 128 -1.37 24.05 8.36
CA GLY A 128 -1.90 24.69 9.57
C GLY A 128 -2.99 23.90 10.30
N MET A 129 -3.44 22.76 9.80
CA MET A 129 -4.44 21.91 10.47
C MET A 129 -3.85 21.05 11.61
N GLY A 130 -2.53 21.05 11.79
CA GLY A 130 -1.88 20.33 12.88
C GLY A 130 -1.69 18.83 12.64
N PHE A 131 -1.82 18.35 11.39
CA PHE A 131 -1.54 16.96 11.06
C PHE A 131 -0.03 16.72 10.93
N PRO A 132 0.55 15.79 11.72
CA PRO A 132 1.94 15.39 11.52
C PRO A 132 2.07 14.53 10.25
N SER A 133 3.24 14.58 9.62
CA SER A 133 3.55 13.69 8.52
C SER A 133 3.69 12.23 9.01
N ALA A 134 3.05 11.30 8.33
CA ALA A 134 3.14 9.87 8.63
C ALA A 134 4.55 9.28 8.37
N SER A 135 5.36 9.97 7.55
CA SER A 135 6.74 9.54 7.26
C SER A 135 7.77 10.10 8.25
N ASP A 136 7.50 11.26 8.85
CA ASP A 136 8.31 11.89 9.90
C ASP A 136 7.41 12.77 10.79
N PRO A 137 7.02 12.31 11.99
CA PRO A 137 6.11 13.04 12.87
C PRO A 137 6.63 14.40 13.38
N ARG A 138 7.91 14.71 13.16
CA ARG A 138 8.51 16.01 13.48
C ARG A 138 8.20 17.10 12.46
N ILE A 139 7.65 16.69 11.31
CA ILE A 139 7.31 17.57 10.20
C ILE A 139 5.78 17.61 10.06
N MET A 140 5.20 18.78 9.87
CA MET A 140 3.78 18.91 9.58
C MET A 140 3.51 18.57 8.11
N ALA A 141 2.46 17.79 7.87
CA ALA A 141 1.99 17.48 6.54
C ALA A 141 1.38 18.73 5.88
N THR A 142 1.63 18.91 4.59
CA THR A 142 1.03 19.98 3.77
C THR A 142 -0.18 19.49 2.98
N ASN A 143 -0.31 18.18 2.82
CA ASN A 143 -1.46 17.54 2.19
C ASN A 143 -1.90 16.31 2.99
N LEU A 144 -3.14 15.84 2.77
CA LEU A 144 -3.69 14.72 3.54
C LEU A 144 -2.99 13.39 3.22
N TYR A 145 -2.44 13.24 2.02
CA TYR A 145 -1.71 12.01 1.66
C TYR A 145 -0.50 11.79 2.56
N ASP A 146 0.27 12.85 2.82
CA ASP A 146 1.45 12.79 3.67
C ASP A 146 1.12 12.64 5.17
N ALA A 147 -0.08 13.06 5.58
CA ALA A 147 -0.56 12.91 6.96
C ALA A 147 -1.03 11.47 7.28
N ILE A 148 -1.35 10.69 6.26
CA ILE A 148 -1.95 9.35 6.38
C ILE A 148 -0.88 8.29 6.16
N TRP A 149 -0.85 7.28 7.03
CA TRP A 149 0.09 6.16 6.92
C TRP A 149 -0.31 5.19 5.79
N GLN A 150 -1.62 4.89 5.66
CA GLN A 150 -2.17 4.06 4.59
C GLN A 150 -3.58 4.53 4.23
N ALA A 151 -3.83 4.79 2.95
CA ALA A 151 -5.16 5.10 2.43
C ALA A 151 -5.44 4.32 1.16
N GLY A 152 -6.71 4.01 0.93
CA GLY A 152 -7.18 3.36 -0.30
C GLY A 152 -8.68 3.10 -0.28
N VAL A 153 -9.24 2.86 -1.45
CA VAL A 153 -10.63 2.48 -1.63
C VAL A 153 -10.76 0.96 -1.59
N ILE A 154 -11.83 0.45 -1.00
CA ILE A 154 -12.20 -0.97 -0.95
C ILE A 154 -13.53 -1.13 -1.69
N LEU A 155 -13.58 -2.02 -2.67
CA LEU A 155 -14.82 -2.37 -3.37
C LEU A 155 -15.56 -3.46 -2.60
N LEU A 156 -16.79 -3.16 -2.19
CA LEU A 156 -17.60 -4.09 -1.41
C LEU A 156 -18.40 -5.05 -2.31
N PRO A 157 -18.60 -6.33 -1.91
CA PRO A 157 -19.20 -7.38 -2.74
C PRO A 157 -20.73 -7.37 -2.70
N VAL A 158 -21.32 -6.24 -2.35
CA VAL A 158 -22.77 -6.07 -2.24
C VAL A 158 -23.27 -5.09 -3.28
N LYS A 159 -24.55 -5.18 -3.64
CA LYS A 159 -25.24 -4.19 -4.46
C LYS A 159 -26.12 -3.34 -3.57
N SER A 160 -26.10 -2.04 -3.75
CA SER A 160 -26.98 -1.12 -3.08
C SER A 160 -27.88 -0.40 -4.08
N VAL A 161 -29.07 -0.01 -3.61
CA VAL A 161 -29.95 0.84 -4.37
C VAL A 161 -29.48 2.28 -4.24
N GLY A 162 -29.24 2.94 -5.37
CA GLY A 162 -28.98 4.36 -5.46
C GLY A 162 -29.99 5.04 -6.39
N VAL A 163 -30.05 6.36 -6.31
CA VAL A 163 -30.76 7.18 -7.28
C VAL A 163 -29.75 8.12 -7.91
N MET A 164 -29.60 8.03 -9.23
CA MET A 164 -28.72 8.89 -9.99
C MET A 164 -29.56 9.56 -11.09
N GLY A 165 -29.76 10.86 -10.95
CA GLY A 165 -30.77 11.56 -11.74
C GLY A 165 -32.16 11.02 -11.43
N ASP A 166 -32.93 10.65 -12.45
CA ASP A 166 -34.30 10.12 -12.34
C ASP A 166 -34.35 8.58 -12.33
N GLU A 167 -33.19 7.89 -12.36
CA GLU A 167 -33.11 6.45 -12.47
C GLU A 167 -32.64 5.79 -11.18
N ARG A 168 -33.22 4.61 -10.87
CA ARG A 168 -32.71 3.72 -9.84
C ARG A 168 -31.52 2.96 -10.38
N THR A 169 -30.43 2.97 -9.61
CA THR A 169 -29.23 2.20 -9.90
C THR A 169 -29.04 1.09 -8.87
N TYR A 170 -28.46 -0.04 -9.31
CA TYR A 170 -28.06 -1.17 -8.46
C TYR A 170 -26.58 -1.40 -8.64
N GLU A 171 -25.78 -0.60 -7.93
CA GLU A 171 -24.34 -0.60 -8.09
C GLU A 171 -23.63 -0.95 -6.77
N ASN A 172 -22.32 -1.10 -6.83
CA ASN A 172 -21.54 -1.43 -5.65
C ASN A 172 -21.30 -0.18 -4.79
N PRO A 173 -21.39 -0.28 -3.47
CA PRO A 173 -20.77 0.69 -2.58
C PRO A 173 -19.27 0.47 -2.49
N VAL A 174 -18.56 1.55 -2.18
CA VAL A 174 -17.14 1.52 -1.83
C VAL A 174 -16.93 2.02 -0.41
N ALA A 175 -15.87 1.55 0.23
CA ALA A 175 -15.44 2.07 1.53
C ALA A 175 -14.10 2.80 1.37
N LEU A 176 -14.01 4.02 1.90
CA LEU A 176 -12.77 4.75 2.02
C LEU A 176 -12.04 4.28 3.29
N ARG A 177 -10.83 3.78 3.13
CA ARG A 177 -9.98 3.39 4.24
C ARG A 177 -8.84 4.39 4.35
N ALA A 178 -8.64 4.95 5.55
CA ALA A 178 -7.47 5.72 5.89
C ALA A 178 -7.10 5.47 7.34
N VAL A 179 -5.86 5.15 7.60
CA VAL A 179 -5.33 4.87 8.93
C VAL A 179 -4.04 5.65 9.18
N VAL A 180 -3.84 6.01 10.42
CA VAL A 180 -2.59 6.53 10.98
C VAL A 180 -1.95 5.47 11.84
N SER A 181 -0.63 5.45 11.84
CA SER A 181 0.17 4.56 12.67
C SER A 181 1.55 5.16 12.87
N THR A 182 2.07 5.06 14.07
CA THR A 182 3.44 5.48 14.39
C THR A 182 4.43 4.33 14.36
N ASP A 183 3.98 3.12 14.66
CA ASP A 183 4.81 1.92 14.83
C ASP A 183 4.50 0.80 13.84
N ALA A 184 3.53 0.99 12.94
CA ALA A 184 2.99 -0.01 12.04
C ALA A 184 2.32 -1.24 12.71
N MET A 185 2.20 -1.24 14.03
CA MET A 185 1.57 -2.30 14.83
C MET A 185 0.22 -1.87 15.37
N THR A 186 0.15 -0.64 15.85
CA THR A 186 -1.09 0.01 16.29
C THR A 186 -1.58 0.96 15.21
N ALA A 187 -2.85 0.94 14.91
CA ALA A 187 -3.44 1.79 13.89
C ALA A 187 -4.76 2.38 14.38
N ASP A 188 -4.94 3.66 14.12
CA ASP A 188 -6.20 4.35 14.34
C ASP A 188 -6.73 4.90 13.01
N TRP A 189 -8.02 5.22 12.95
CA TRP A 189 -8.59 5.78 11.75
C TRP A 189 -8.25 7.28 11.64
N PHE A 190 -8.07 7.76 10.41
CA PHE A 190 -7.76 9.16 10.16
C PHE A 190 -9.03 10.02 10.21
N HIS A 191 -9.00 11.11 10.97
CA HIS A 191 -10.11 12.06 11.10
C HIS A 191 -10.09 13.06 9.94
N PHE A 192 -10.85 12.75 8.91
CA PHE A 192 -10.95 13.63 7.74
C PHE A 192 -11.69 14.93 8.01
N PRO A 193 -11.29 16.04 7.36
CA PRO A 193 -12.16 17.19 7.18
C PRO A 193 -13.45 16.79 6.45
N TYR A 194 -14.59 17.24 6.93
CA TYR A 194 -15.89 16.85 6.36
C TYR A 194 -16.10 17.35 4.92
N ASP A 195 -15.58 18.52 4.58
CA ASP A 195 -15.59 19.08 3.23
C ASP A 195 -14.81 18.21 2.24
N PHE A 196 -13.68 17.65 2.67
CA PHE A 196 -12.93 16.67 1.89
C PHE A 196 -13.76 15.41 1.61
N LEU A 197 -14.38 14.82 2.66
CA LEU A 197 -15.20 13.62 2.51
C LEU A 197 -16.39 13.87 1.57
N ALA A 198 -17.07 15.00 1.73
CA ALA A 198 -18.18 15.38 0.87
C ALA A 198 -17.74 15.44 -0.59
N LYS A 199 -16.66 16.20 -0.87
CA LYS A 199 -16.14 16.34 -2.24
C LYS A 199 -15.74 15.02 -2.86
N VAL A 200 -14.97 14.18 -2.16
CA VAL A 200 -14.50 12.90 -2.68
C VAL A 200 -15.65 11.93 -2.90
N SER A 201 -16.62 11.90 -1.99
CA SER A 201 -17.82 11.08 -2.12
C SER A 201 -18.60 11.45 -3.38
N ASP A 202 -18.86 12.74 -3.58
CA ASP A 202 -19.56 13.25 -4.77
C ASP A 202 -18.77 12.94 -6.05
N ASP A 203 -17.47 13.16 -6.04
CA ASP A 203 -16.59 12.89 -7.20
C ASP A 203 -16.60 11.40 -7.58
N ILE A 204 -16.52 10.49 -6.61
CA ILE A 204 -16.54 9.04 -6.87
C ILE A 204 -17.89 8.62 -7.43
N ILE A 205 -18.99 9.00 -6.77
CA ILE A 205 -20.34 8.59 -7.18
C ILE A 205 -20.68 9.12 -8.58
N ASN A 206 -20.29 10.36 -8.89
CA ASN A 206 -20.64 10.99 -10.16
C ASN A 206 -19.73 10.59 -11.32
N LYS A 207 -18.48 10.20 -11.06
CA LYS A 207 -17.47 9.94 -12.11
C LYS A 207 -17.18 8.47 -12.34
N VAL A 208 -17.40 7.61 -11.34
CA VAL A 208 -17.09 6.18 -11.44
C VAL A 208 -18.34 5.38 -11.73
N LYS A 209 -18.48 4.94 -12.98
CA LYS A 209 -19.58 4.04 -13.35
C LYS A 209 -19.43 2.69 -12.63
N GLY A 210 -20.46 2.28 -11.93
CA GLY A 210 -20.49 1.03 -11.15
C GLY A 210 -20.41 1.27 -9.63
N VAL A 211 -20.38 2.53 -9.19
CA VAL A 211 -20.43 2.93 -7.78
C VAL A 211 -21.59 3.90 -7.58
N ASN A 212 -22.40 3.67 -6.53
CA ASN A 212 -23.51 4.56 -6.18
C ASN A 212 -23.52 4.95 -4.68
N ARG A 213 -22.52 4.50 -3.93
CA ARG A 213 -22.43 4.85 -2.50
C ARG A 213 -20.99 4.68 -1.99
#